data_3ec4ee4e83e3d3df7f3161135a414554
#
_entry.id   3ec4ee4e83e3d3df7f3161135a414554
#
_cell.length_a   1.000
_cell.length_b   1.000
_cell.length_c   1.000
_cell.angle_alpha   90.00
_cell.angle_beta   90.00
_cell.angle_gamma   90.00
#
_symmetry.space_group_name_H-M   'P 1'
#
loop_
_entity.id
_entity.type
_entity.pdbx_description
1 polymer ?
#
loop_
_entity_poly.entity_id
_entity_poly.type
_entity_poly.pdbx_seq_one_letter_code
_entity_poly.pdbx_strand_id
1 'polypeptide(L)'
;MPVDHFPSTHATWIDAQLTIAEDGDRAAGSGDAIGRARAESARDALRRHVMERYTPALTAYVSTPELRRVGERDELVSGFYARTMANHSFFVRWRQSGMPLRRWLMNAMAFHCRGVVRDAQRDGRRSVDVDAAEIAARMPSGELDPADAFDRAWALALSNEAYAMVQADLAARGRGEDDAVFRMHVVDGLTYAQVAARTGRTEAECLNTARRVAAALRAAVRDLLREEGVPPSELDAAVDEVLAIMERGGE
;
A
#
# COMPACT_ATOMS: atom_id res chain seq x y z
N MET A 1 -8.28 -0.78 -33.36
CA MET A 1 -7.97 -1.76 -32.31
C MET A 1 -8.35 -1.13 -31.00
N PRO A 2 -9.31 -1.65 -30.25
CA PRO A 2 -9.70 -1.06 -29.00
C PRO A 2 -8.55 -1.24 -28.01
N VAL A 3 -8.19 -0.19 -27.32
CA VAL A 3 -7.25 -0.19 -26.20
C VAL A 3 -8.02 -0.78 -25.04
N ASP A 4 -7.80 -2.07 -24.80
CA ASP A 4 -8.43 -2.80 -23.73
C ASP A 4 -7.96 -2.27 -22.37
N HIS A 5 -8.93 -1.76 -21.68
CA HIS A 5 -9.15 -1.80 -20.24
C HIS A 5 -7.91 -1.83 -19.35
N PHE A 6 -7.55 -0.68 -18.83
CA PHE A 6 -7.04 -0.63 -17.45
C PHE A 6 -8.09 -1.30 -16.56
N PRO A 7 -7.69 -2.24 -15.71
CA PRO A 7 -8.62 -2.86 -14.78
C PRO A 7 -9.26 -1.77 -13.92
N SER A 8 -10.57 -1.90 -13.75
CA SER A 8 -11.40 -1.12 -12.86
C SER A 8 -10.68 -0.85 -11.54
N THR A 9 -10.79 0.36 -11.03
CA THR A 9 -10.21 0.86 -9.77
C THR A 9 -10.16 -0.21 -8.68
N HIS A 10 -9.06 -0.31 -7.90
CA HIS A 10 -8.90 -1.37 -6.88
C HIS A 10 -10.02 -1.33 -5.84
N ALA A 11 -10.54 -0.16 -5.45
CA ALA A 11 -11.74 -0.08 -4.63
C ALA A 11 -12.92 -0.76 -5.33
N THR A 12 -13.09 -0.53 -6.62
CA THR A 12 -14.11 -1.20 -7.44
C THR A 12 -13.80 -2.70 -7.60
N TRP A 13 -12.50 -3.05 -7.74
CA TRP A 13 -12.09 -4.45 -7.79
C TRP A 13 -12.28 -5.16 -6.46
N ILE A 14 -11.90 -4.53 -5.33
CA ILE A 14 -12.13 -5.06 -3.98
C ILE A 14 -13.64 -5.23 -3.75
N ASP A 15 -14.45 -4.24 -4.10
CA ASP A 15 -15.91 -4.33 -4.02
C ASP A 15 -16.48 -5.45 -4.89
N ALA A 16 -15.95 -5.63 -6.10
CA ALA A 16 -16.35 -6.74 -6.97
C ALA A 16 -16.00 -8.10 -6.35
N GLN A 17 -14.78 -8.26 -5.79
CA GLN A 17 -14.39 -9.49 -5.11
C GLN A 17 -15.27 -9.75 -3.86
N LEU A 18 -15.59 -8.73 -3.08
CA LEU A 18 -16.49 -8.85 -1.93
C LEU A 18 -17.90 -9.26 -2.37
N THR A 19 -18.42 -8.66 -3.42
CA THR A 19 -19.73 -9.01 -3.99
C THR A 19 -19.75 -10.46 -4.46
N ILE A 20 -18.71 -10.91 -5.19
CA ILE A 20 -18.59 -12.31 -5.62
C ILE A 20 -18.57 -13.26 -4.40
N ALA A 21 -17.86 -12.88 -3.35
CA ALA A 21 -17.77 -13.68 -2.13
C ALA A 21 -19.14 -13.76 -1.41
N GLU A 22 -19.86 -12.65 -1.30
CA GLU A 22 -21.20 -12.60 -0.68
C GLU A 22 -22.27 -13.34 -1.49
N ASP A 23 -22.22 -13.25 -2.82
CA ASP A 23 -23.13 -13.97 -3.71
C ASP A 23 -22.91 -15.47 -3.62
N GLY A 24 -21.62 -15.90 -3.55
CA GLY A 24 -21.29 -17.30 -3.37
C GLY A 24 -21.71 -17.85 -2.00
N ASP A 25 -21.66 -17.04 -0.93
CA ASP A 25 -22.16 -17.44 0.38
C ASP A 25 -23.67 -17.61 0.38
N ARG A 26 -24.39 -16.74 -0.30
CA ARG A 26 -25.84 -16.88 -0.48
C ARG A 26 -26.20 -18.14 -1.28
N ALA A 27 -25.45 -18.42 -2.34
CA ALA A 27 -25.61 -19.64 -3.15
C ALA A 27 -25.23 -20.92 -2.39
N ALA A 28 -24.30 -20.85 -1.43
CA ALA A 28 -23.89 -21.98 -0.59
C ALA A 28 -25.04 -22.53 0.24
N GLY A 29 -26.01 -21.71 0.63
CA GLY A 29 -27.25 -22.14 1.30
C GLY A 29 -28.14 -23.00 0.43
N SER A 30 -28.00 -22.99 -0.89
CA SER A 30 -28.74 -23.82 -1.87
C SER A 30 -27.97 -25.05 -2.38
N GLY A 31 -26.78 -25.33 -1.83
CA GLY A 31 -25.98 -26.51 -2.22
C GLY A 31 -25.06 -26.28 -3.43
N ASP A 32 -24.95 -25.06 -3.96
CA ASP A 32 -24.12 -24.74 -5.12
C ASP A 32 -22.63 -24.80 -4.79
N ALA A 33 -21.97 -25.90 -5.22
CA ALA A 33 -20.53 -26.12 -5.04
C ALA A 33 -19.68 -25.14 -5.89
N ILE A 34 -20.18 -24.73 -7.07
CA ILE A 34 -19.46 -23.81 -7.96
C ILE A 34 -19.48 -22.40 -7.36
N GLY A 35 -20.61 -21.96 -6.85
CA GLY A 35 -20.72 -20.67 -6.16
C GLY A 35 -19.77 -20.58 -4.96
N ARG A 36 -19.66 -21.65 -4.16
CA ARG A 36 -18.71 -21.73 -3.04
C ARG A 36 -17.26 -21.60 -3.48
N ALA A 37 -16.84 -22.37 -4.48
CA ALA A 37 -15.47 -22.34 -4.99
C ALA A 37 -15.11 -20.95 -5.54
N ARG A 38 -16.05 -20.28 -6.21
CA ARG A 38 -15.89 -18.92 -6.73
C ARG A 38 -15.75 -17.89 -5.61
N ALA A 39 -16.54 -18.01 -4.55
CA ALA A 39 -16.46 -17.15 -3.37
C ALA A 39 -15.09 -17.30 -2.66
N GLU A 40 -14.63 -18.54 -2.49
CA GLU A 40 -13.33 -18.82 -1.87
C GLU A 40 -12.18 -18.24 -2.69
N SER A 41 -12.20 -18.44 -4.02
CA SER A 41 -11.23 -17.85 -4.94
C SER A 41 -11.20 -16.32 -4.86
N ALA A 42 -12.36 -15.67 -4.77
CA ALA A 42 -12.46 -14.21 -4.64
C ALA A 42 -11.84 -13.72 -3.31
N ARG A 43 -12.08 -14.42 -2.22
CA ARG A 43 -11.48 -14.10 -0.91
C ARG A 43 -9.97 -14.27 -0.91
N ASP A 44 -9.47 -15.34 -1.51
CA ASP A 44 -8.04 -15.59 -1.60
C ASP A 44 -7.34 -14.55 -2.47
N ALA A 45 -7.97 -14.14 -3.58
CA ALA A 45 -7.47 -13.07 -4.42
C ALA A 45 -7.40 -11.75 -3.64
N LEU A 46 -8.44 -11.42 -2.87
CA LEU A 46 -8.49 -10.22 -2.03
C LEU A 46 -7.41 -10.24 -0.93
N ARG A 47 -7.28 -11.36 -0.21
CA ARG A 47 -6.24 -11.51 0.82
C ARG A 47 -4.84 -11.35 0.22
N ARG A 48 -4.57 -12.02 -0.88
CA ARG A 48 -3.27 -11.95 -1.58
C ARG A 48 -2.95 -10.52 -1.98
N HIS A 49 -3.88 -9.83 -2.61
CA HIS A 49 -3.72 -8.43 -3.01
C HIS A 49 -3.35 -7.54 -1.82
N VAL A 50 -4.08 -7.66 -0.70
CA VAL A 50 -3.79 -6.86 0.49
C VAL A 50 -2.44 -7.25 1.11
N MET A 51 -2.10 -8.53 1.15
CA MET A 51 -0.80 -8.98 1.66
C MET A 51 0.36 -8.42 0.82
N GLU A 52 0.29 -8.54 -0.50
CA GLU A 52 1.33 -8.06 -1.42
C GLU A 52 1.55 -6.55 -1.27
N ARG A 53 0.47 -5.79 -1.18
CA ARG A 53 0.54 -4.32 -1.18
C ARG A 53 0.85 -3.71 0.18
N TYR A 54 0.32 -4.27 1.26
CA TYR A 54 0.38 -3.66 2.59
C TYR A 54 1.38 -4.30 3.54
N THR A 55 1.99 -5.44 3.21
CA THR A 55 3.01 -6.06 4.07
C THR A 55 4.17 -5.10 4.39
N PRO A 56 4.73 -4.34 3.44
CA PRO A 56 5.80 -3.39 3.76
C PRO A 56 5.39 -2.35 4.81
N ALA A 57 4.19 -1.80 4.66
CA ALA A 57 3.65 -0.78 5.58
C ALA A 57 3.34 -1.37 6.97
N LEU A 58 2.71 -2.54 7.03
CA LEU A 58 2.43 -3.23 8.30
C LEU A 58 3.72 -3.64 9.01
N THR A 59 4.73 -4.08 8.24
CA THR A 59 6.05 -4.40 8.78
C THR A 59 6.74 -3.16 9.35
N ALA A 60 6.70 -2.03 8.65
CA ALA A 60 7.24 -0.76 9.13
C ALA A 60 6.54 -0.32 10.42
N TYR A 61 5.21 -0.43 10.49
CA TYR A 61 4.41 -0.12 11.66
C TYR A 61 4.89 -0.88 12.91
N VAL A 62 5.03 -2.21 12.82
CA VAL A 62 5.44 -3.04 13.96
C VAL A 62 6.94 -3.00 14.24
N SER A 63 7.74 -2.40 13.36
CA SER A 63 9.20 -2.26 13.52
C SER A 63 9.60 -1.07 14.37
N THR A 64 8.66 -0.24 14.81
CA THR A 64 8.96 0.90 15.69
C THR A 64 9.41 0.42 17.08
N PRO A 65 10.24 1.19 17.81
CA PRO A 65 10.79 0.79 19.10
C PRO A 65 9.73 0.37 20.12
N GLU A 66 8.58 1.02 20.10
CA GLU A 66 7.46 0.75 21.01
C GLU A 66 6.84 -0.62 20.75
N LEU A 67 6.66 -0.98 19.48
CA LEU A 67 5.99 -2.22 19.09
C LEU A 67 6.93 -3.42 19.01
N ARG A 68 8.25 -3.22 18.87
CA ARG A 68 9.24 -4.32 18.99
C ARG A 68 9.20 -5.03 20.33
N ARG A 69 8.73 -4.37 21.38
CA ARG A 69 8.55 -4.96 22.71
C ARG A 69 7.34 -5.92 22.77
N VAL A 70 6.40 -5.78 21.85
CA VAL A 70 5.18 -6.61 21.80
C VAL A 70 5.49 -8.02 21.30
N GLY A 71 6.38 -8.16 20.32
CA GLY A 71 6.77 -9.44 19.74
C GLY A 71 7.66 -9.28 18.51
N GLU A 72 8.07 -10.40 17.96
CA GLU A 72 8.83 -10.41 16.73
C GLU A 72 7.97 -9.92 15.55
N ARG A 73 8.58 -9.08 14.75
CA ARG A 73 7.94 -8.38 13.62
C ARG A 73 7.15 -9.32 12.70
N ASP A 74 7.80 -10.40 12.27
CA ASP A 74 7.24 -11.33 11.30
C ASP A 74 6.11 -12.17 11.92
N GLU A 75 6.19 -12.45 13.23
CA GLU A 75 5.12 -13.10 13.98
C GLU A 75 3.90 -12.20 14.15
N LEU A 76 4.10 -10.90 14.40
CA LEU A 76 3.01 -9.93 14.51
C LEU A 76 2.28 -9.77 13.18
N VAL A 77 3.01 -9.65 12.06
CA VAL A 77 2.41 -9.50 10.73
C VAL A 77 1.71 -10.78 10.29
N SER A 78 2.36 -11.94 10.42
CA SER A 78 1.74 -13.23 10.06
C SER A 78 0.54 -13.57 10.95
N GLY A 79 0.64 -13.30 12.25
CA GLY A 79 -0.45 -13.46 13.20
C GLY A 79 -1.64 -12.55 12.90
N PHE A 80 -1.39 -11.32 12.46
CA PHE A 80 -2.42 -10.40 11.98
C PHE A 80 -3.18 -10.99 10.78
N TYR A 81 -2.47 -11.47 9.78
CA TYR A 81 -3.10 -12.08 8.62
C TYR A 81 -3.90 -13.32 8.99
N ALA A 82 -3.33 -14.21 9.80
CA ALA A 82 -3.97 -15.46 10.19
C ALA A 82 -5.21 -15.28 11.08
N ARG A 83 -5.18 -14.30 12.02
CA ARG A 83 -6.26 -14.13 13.00
C ARG A 83 -7.29 -13.08 12.60
N THR A 84 -6.84 -12.00 11.97
CA THR A 84 -7.70 -10.84 11.67
C THR A 84 -8.27 -10.90 10.27
N MET A 85 -7.41 -11.11 9.27
CA MET A 85 -7.84 -11.15 7.87
C MET A 85 -8.48 -12.48 7.46
N ALA A 86 -8.20 -13.58 8.17
CA ALA A 86 -8.91 -14.83 7.96
C ALA A 86 -10.41 -14.74 8.27
N ASN A 87 -10.81 -13.77 9.09
CA ASN A 87 -12.20 -13.55 9.41
C ASN A 87 -12.96 -12.99 8.20
N HIS A 88 -13.97 -13.72 7.78
CA HIS A 88 -14.84 -13.41 6.64
C HIS A 88 -15.45 -12.00 6.68
N SER A 89 -15.79 -11.53 7.88
CA SER A 89 -16.43 -10.23 8.07
C SER A 89 -15.42 -9.06 8.06
N PHE A 90 -14.11 -9.31 7.96
CA PHE A 90 -13.12 -8.25 8.07
C PHE A 90 -13.29 -7.17 6.99
N PHE A 91 -13.32 -7.59 5.73
CA PHE A 91 -13.48 -6.68 4.61
C PHE A 91 -14.91 -6.16 4.45
N VAL A 92 -15.92 -6.94 4.85
CA VAL A 92 -17.31 -6.48 4.88
C VAL A 92 -17.46 -5.30 5.85
N ARG A 93 -16.89 -5.42 7.06
CA ARG A 93 -16.87 -4.32 8.04
C ARG A 93 -16.07 -3.12 7.58
N TRP A 94 -14.93 -3.35 6.89
CA TRP A 94 -14.19 -2.27 6.26
C TRP A 94 -15.08 -1.47 5.29
N ARG A 95 -15.73 -2.14 4.34
CA ARG A 95 -16.63 -1.51 3.37
C ARG A 95 -17.74 -0.70 4.05
N GLN A 96 -18.34 -1.25 5.11
CA GLN A 96 -19.39 -0.58 5.88
C GLN A 96 -18.88 0.65 6.66
N SER A 97 -17.60 0.69 6.99
CA SER A 97 -17.02 1.79 7.75
C SER A 97 -16.85 3.08 6.95
N GLY A 98 -16.80 3.01 5.61
CA GLY A 98 -16.47 4.13 4.73
C GLY A 98 -15.03 4.66 4.88
N MET A 99 -14.19 3.96 5.64
CA MET A 99 -12.82 4.38 5.94
C MET A 99 -11.88 3.93 4.81
N PRO A 100 -10.85 4.72 4.43
CA PRO A 100 -9.79 4.25 3.53
C PRO A 100 -9.15 2.96 4.04
N LEU A 101 -8.85 2.01 3.13
CA LEU A 101 -8.35 0.68 3.50
C LEU A 101 -7.05 0.76 4.32
N ARG A 102 -6.13 1.67 3.97
CA ARG A 102 -4.89 1.90 4.71
C ARG A 102 -5.14 2.22 6.19
N ARG A 103 -6.08 3.10 6.48
CA ARG A 103 -6.47 3.48 7.86
C ARG A 103 -7.12 2.31 8.60
N TRP A 104 -7.97 1.56 7.90
CA TRP A 104 -8.60 0.37 8.46
C TRP A 104 -7.57 -0.69 8.86
N LEU A 105 -6.61 -0.99 7.98
CA LEU A 105 -5.55 -1.96 8.22
C LEU A 105 -4.65 -1.54 9.38
N MET A 106 -4.25 -0.27 9.44
CA MET A 106 -3.44 0.27 10.53
C MET A 106 -4.17 0.15 11.88
N ASN A 107 -5.44 0.54 11.95
CA ASN A 107 -6.25 0.42 13.16
C ASN A 107 -6.43 -1.05 13.58
N ALA A 108 -6.63 -1.93 12.62
CA ALA A 108 -6.76 -3.37 12.87
C ALA A 108 -5.45 -3.98 13.37
N MET A 109 -4.29 -3.57 12.84
CA MET A 109 -2.97 -3.99 13.32
C MET A 109 -2.72 -3.49 14.76
N ALA A 110 -3.04 -2.23 15.05
CA ALA A 110 -2.96 -1.69 16.42
C ALA A 110 -3.82 -2.50 17.40
N PHE A 111 -5.02 -2.89 16.99
CA PHE A 111 -5.90 -3.73 17.78
C PHE A 111 -5.34 -5.14 17.96
N HIS A 112 -4.76 -5.72 16.92
CA HIS A 112 -4.08 -7.02 16.97
C HIS A 112 -2.92 -7.01 17.97
N CYS A 113 -2.02 -6.04 17.91
CA CYS A 113 -0.90 -5.88 18.83
C CYS A 113 -1.37 -5.78 20.30
N ARG A 114 -2.43 -4.99 20.56
CA ARG A 114 -3.07 -4.93 21.90
C ARG A 114 -3.62 -6.27 22.36
N GLY A 115 -4.16 -7.07 21.44
CA GLY A 115 -4.60 -8.43 21.71
C GLY A 115 -3.45 -9.34 22.13
N VAL A 116 -2.34 -9.30 21.40
CA VAL A 116 -1.12 -10.10 21.70
C VAL A 116 -0.57 -9.77 23.10
N VAL A 117 -0.50 -8.49 23.46
CA VAL A 117 -0.06 -8.07 24.80
C VAL A 117 -0.99 -8.63 25.88
N ARG A 118 -2.30 -8.52 25.69
CA ARG A 118 -3.32 -8.99 26.62
C ARG A 118 -3.28 -10.52 26.81
N ASP A 119 -3.07 -11.26 25.73
CA ASP A 119 -2.94 -12.72 25.77
C ASP A 119 -1.65 -13.13 26.49
N ALA A 120 -0.53 -12.45 26.26
CA ALA A 120 0.74 -12.69 26.93
C ALA A 120 0.66 -12.42 28.46
N GLN A 121 -0.09 -11.38 28.87
CA GLN A 121 -0.35 -11.09 30.29
C GLN A 121 -1.20 -12.17 30.96
N ARG A 122 -2.24 -12.67 30.25
CA ARG A 122 -3.10 -13.76 30.78
C ARG A 122 -2.34 -15.07 30.95
N ASP A 123 -1.43 -15.38 30.03
CA ASP A 123 -0.65 -16.62 30.08
C ASP A 123 0.49 -16.56 31.10
N GLY A 124 0.68 -15.46 31.83
CA GLY A 124 1.73 -15.28 32.82
C GLY A 124 3.17 -15.42 32.29
N ARG A 125 3.32 -15.45 30.95
CA ARG A 125 4.60 -15.72 30.27
C ARG A 125 5.50 -14.49 30.15
N ARG A 126 4.96 -13.29 30.39
CA ARG A 126 5.73 -12.03 30.44
C ARG A 126 5.22 -11.15 31.57
N SER A 127 6.08 -10.89 32.53
CA SER A 127 6.01 -9.66 33.31
C SER A 127 6.42 -8.51 32.37
N VAL A 128 5.63 -8.25 31.36
CA VAL A 128 5.79 -7.05 30.54
C VAL A 128 5.05 -5.97 31.30
N ASP A 129 5.82 -5.15 31.98
CA ASP A 129 5.38 -3.91 32.62
C ASP A 129 5.02 -2.88 31.56
N VAL A 130 4.15 -3.28 30.62
CA VAL A 130 3.66 -2.44 29.55
C VAL A 130 2.15 -2.39 29.70
N ASP A 131 1.70 -1.33 30.35
CA ASP A 131 0.28 -1.01 30.41
C ASP A 131 -0.26 -0.86 28.98
N ALA A 132 -1.21 -1.71 28.59
CA ALA A 132 -1.85 -1.63 27.28
C ALA A 132 -2.55 -0.26 27.06
N ALA A 133 -2.91 0.43 28.15
CA ALA A 133 -3.38 1.81 28.14
C ALA A 133 -2.21 2.79 27.87
N GLU A 134 -1.00 2.46 28.32
CA GLU A 134 0.21 3.25 28.11
C GLU A 134 0.72 3.16 26.66
N ILE A 135 0.61 1.99 26.01
CA ILE A 135 0.87 1.85 24.57
C ILE A 135 -0.18 2.64 23.75
N ALA A 136 -1.40 2.77 24.26
CA ALA A 136 -2.46 3.52 23.60
C ALA A 136 -2.41 5.04 23.91
N ALA A 137 -1.84 5.44 25.06
CA ALA A 137 -1.81 6.81 25.54
C ALA A 137 -0.45 7.51 25.36
N ARG A 138 0.62 6.76 25.26
CA ARG A 138 1.96 7.28 24.97
C ARG A 138 2.31 7.01 23.52
N MET A 139 1.89 7.93 22.66
CA MET A 139 2.59 8.22 21.44
C MET A 139 3.66 9.26 21.78
N PRO A 140 4.93 8.89 21.91
CA PRO A 140 5.98 9.80 22.29
C PRO A 140 6.66 10.43 21.09
N SER A 141 6.79 11.66 21.18
CA SER A 141 7.88 12.54 20.77
C SER A 141 9.23 11.81 20.73
N GLY A 142 9.76 11.48 19.56
CA GLY A 142 11.20 11.32 19.42
C GLY A 142 11.71 10.42 18.32
N GLU A 143 11.09 9.33 17.96
CA GLU A 143 11.46 8.50 16.82
C GLU A 143 10.17 7.98 16.20
N LEU A 144 10.03 8.14 14.91
CA LEU A 144 8.91 7.84 13.98
C LEU A 144 7.68 7.18 14.65
N ASP A 145 6.62 7.97 14.81
CA ASP A 145 5.28 7.45 15.13
C ASP A 145 4.97 6.21 14.26
N PRO A 146 4.46 5.11 14.85
CA PRO A 146 4.07 3.93 14.07
C PRO A 146 3.16 4.25 12.89
N ALA A 147 2.28 5.23 13.00
CA ALA A 147 1.43 5.67 11.90
C ALA A 147 2.26 6.36 10.80
N ASP A 148 3.23 7.19 11.15
CA ASP A 148 4.12 7.84 10.19
C ASP A 148 5.02 6.82 9.48
N ALA A 149 5.51 5.81 10.22
CA ALA A 149 6.29 4.71 9.66
C ALA A 149 5.46 3.90 8.65
N PHE A 150 4.20 3.61 8.99
CA PHE A 150 3.27 2.95 8.09
C PHE A 150 2.99 3.78 6.84
N ASP A 151 2.61 5.04 7.01
CA ASP A 151 2.24 5.94 5.91
C ASP A 151 3.44 6.17 4.97
N ARG A 152 4.66 6.31 5.52
CA ARG A 152 5.89 6.41 4.72
C ARG A 152 6.16 5.14 3.92
N ALA A 153 6.10 3.98 4.54
CA ALA A 153 6.36 2.71 3.85
C ALA A 153 5.28 2.40 2.79
N TRP A 154 4.02 2.74 3.09
CA TRP A 154 2.92 2.65 2.14
C TRP A 154 3.13 3.57 0.94
N ALA A 155 3.48 4.83 1.16
CA ALA A 155 3.73 5.79 0.09
C ALA A 155 4.91 5.37 -0.80
N LEU A 156 6.00 4.83 -0.21
CA LEU A 156 7.12 4.29 -0.97
C LEU A 156 6.71 3.07 -1.82
N ALA A 157 5.93 2.15 -1.25
CA ALA A 157 5.45 0.99 -2.00
C ALA A 157 4.56 1.39 -3.17
N LEU A 158 3.62 2.32 -2.96
CA LEU A 158 2.73 2.87 -3.99
C LEU A 158 3.52 3.60 -5.08
N SER A 159 4.53 4.36 -4.70
CA SER A 159 5.39 5.09 -5.63
C SER A 159 6.23 4.14 -6.50
N ASN A 160 6.77 3.07 -5.91
CA ASN A 160 7.51 2.05 -6.66
C ASN A 160 6.60 1.33 -7.66
N GLU A 161 5.36 1.04 -7.27
CA GLU A 161 4.35 0.45 -8.17
C GLU A 161 4.03 1.39 -9.34
N ALA A 162 3.75 2.67 -9.04
CA ALA A 162 3.50 3.69 -10.05
C ALA A 162 4.68 3.82 -11.03
N TYR A 163 5.91 3.80 -10.51
CA TYR A 163 7.10 3.89 -11.33
C TYR A 163 7.28 2.65 -12.22
N ALA A 164 7.04 1.46 -11.69
CA ALA A 164 7.07 0.23 -12.48
C ALA A 164 6.03 0.25 -13.63
N MET A 165 4.83 0.79 -13.38
CA MET A 165 3.80 0.97 -14.42
C MET A 165 4.28 1.91 -15.53
N VAL A 166 4.91 3.04 -15.17
CA VAL A 166 5.46 4.00 -16.14
C VAL A 166 6.58 3.38 -16.95
N GLN A 167 7.50 2.64 -16.31
CA GLN A 167 8.58 1.93 -16.99
C GLN A 167 8.02 0.91 -18.02
N ALA A 168 7.02 0.13 -17.62
CA ALA A 168 6.39 -0.84 -18.51
C ALA A 168 5.72 -0.16 -19.72
N ASP A 169 5.02 0.96 -19.52
CA ASP A 169 4.40 1.74 -20.59
C ASP A 169 5.45 2.34 -21.55
N LEU A 170 6.54 2.92 -21.00
CA LEU A 170 7.63 3.44 -21.82
C LEU A 170 8.29 2.34 -22.64
N ALA A 171 8.54 1.17 -22.04
CA ALA A 171 9.12 0.02 -22.75
C ALA A 171 8.19 -0.47 -23.87
N ALA A 172 6.89 -0.60 -23.61
CA ALA A 172 5.89 -1.02 -24.59
C ALA A 172 5.80 -0.07 -25.79
N ARG A 173 6.10 1.22 -25.60
CA ARG A 173 6.14 2.25 -26.65
C ARG A 173 7.52 2.40 -27.32
N GLY A 174 8.50 1.55 -26.99
CA GLY A 174 9.88 1.67 -27.50
C GLY A 174 10.63 2.91 -26.99
N ARG A 175 10.25 3.45 -25.83
CA ARG A 175 10.77 4.68 -25.23
C ARG A 175 11.53 4.44 -23.94
N GLY A 176 12.12 3.26 -23.76
CA GLY A 176 12.88 2.92 -22.54
C GLY A 176 14.04 3.87 -22.24
N GLU A 177 14.62 4.53 -23.27
CA GLU A 177 15.65 5.56 -23.06
C GLU A 177 15.13 6.80 -22.32
N ASP A 178 13.85 7.08 -22.37
CA ASP A 178 13.26 8.21 -21.64
C ASP A 178 13.30 7.98 -20.12
N ASP A 179 13.15 6.72 -19.68
CA ASP A 179 13.38 6.33 -18.29
C ASP A 179 14.81 6.59 -17.84
N ALA A 180 15.81 6.27 -18.69
CA ALA A 180 17.20 6.52 -18.39
C ALA A 180 17.50 8.01 -18.19
N VAL A 181 16.93 8.89 -19.05
CA VAL A 181 17.05 10.35 -18.91
C VAL A 181 16.46 10.82 -17.58
N PHE A 182 15.26 10.32 -17.23
CA PHE A 182 14.59 10.68 -15.98
C PHE A 182 15.42 10.24 -14.75
N ARG A 183 15.90 9.02 -14.73
CA ARG A 183 16.72 8.49 -13.63
C ARG A 183 18.03 9.25 -13.44
N MET A 184 18.75 9.52 -14.54
CA MET A 184 20.00 10.28 -14.47
C MET A 184 19.79 11.65 -13.81
N HIS A 185 18.66 12.32 -14.08
CA HIS A 185 18.37 13.62 -13.50
C HIS A 185 17.85 13.53 -12.08
N VAL A 186 16.82 12.70 -11.84
CA VAL A 186 16.09 12.69 -10.57
C VAL A 186 16.76 11.82 -9.52
N VAL A 187 17.30 10.66 -9.91
CA VAL A 187 17.93 9.70 -8.97
C VAL A 187 19.42 9.98 -8.81
N ASP A 188 20.13 10.16 -9.94
CA ASP A 188 21.59 10.35 -9.92
C ASP A 188 21.99 11.83 -9.71
N GLY A 189 21.02 12.75 -9.66
CA GLY A 189 21.23 14.17 -9.40
C GLY A 189 21.99 14.92 -10.51
N LEU A 190 22.08 14.38 -11.74
CA LEU A 190 22.81 15.00 -12.83
C LEU A 190 22.06 16.21 -13.38
N THR A 191 22.82 17.27 -13.74
CA THR A 191 22.24 18.41 -14.46
C THR A 191 21.79 18.01 -15.87
N TYR A 192 20.86 18.75 -16.47
CA TYR A 192 20.44 18.49 -17.86
C TYR A 192 21.59 18.55 -18.86
N ALA A 193 22.57 19.43 -18.64
CA ALA A 193 23.79 19.48 -19.46
C ALA A 193 24.59 18.18 -19.39
N GLN A 194 24.74 17.59 -18.19
CA GLN A 194 25.43 16.31 -18.00
C GLN A 194 24.67 15.14 -18.62
N VAL A 195 23.32 15.14 -18.47
CA VAL A 195 22.46 14.12 -19.12
C VAL A 195 22.54 14.23 -20.64
N ALA A 196 22.48 15.46 -21.19
CA ALA A 196 22.62 15.71 -22.62
C ALA A 196 23.95 15.17 -23.19
N ALA A 197 25.06 15.44 -22.49
CA ALA A 197 26.38 14.94 -22.88
C ALA A 197 26.48 13.40 -22.88
N ARG A 198 25.73 12.71 -21.99
CA ARG A 198 25.72 11.23 -21.89
C ARG A 198 24.79 10.56 -22.89
N THR A 199 23.70 11.24 -23.26
CA THR A 199 22.65 10.64 -24.09
C THR A 199 22.68 11.06 -25.54
N GLY A 200 23.53 12.06 -25.90
CA GLY A 200 23.58 12.65 -27.24
C GLY A 200 22.36 13.52 -27.58
N ARG A 201 21.52 13.83 -26.60
CA ARG A 201 20.36 14.70 -26.73
C ARG A 201 20.72 16.14 -26.38
N THR A 202 19.87 17.08 -26.76
CA THR A 202 19.96 18.46 -26.27
C THR A 202 19.44 18.59 -24.84
N GLU A 203 19.88 19.61 -24.09
CA GLU A 203 19.34 19.90 -22.74
C GLU A 203 17.83 20.11 -22.74
N ALA A 204 17.29 20.78 -23.76
CA ALA A 204 15.87 20.99 -23.92
C ALA A 204 15.08 19.67 -24.12
N GLU A 205 15.61 18.74 -24.88
CA GLU A 205 15.03 17.41 -25.06
C GLU A 205 15.07 16.62 -23.75
N CYS A 206 16.19 16.66 -22.99
CA CYS A 206 16.32 16.02 -21.69
C CYS A 206 15.30 16.59 -20.69
N LEU A 207 15.18 17.91 -20.60
CA LEU A 207 14.17 18.59 -19.75
C LEU A 207 12.75 18.18 -20.09
N ASN A 208 12.40 18.22 -21.38
CA ASN A 208 11.06 17.86 -21.86
C ASN A 208 10.75 16.37 -21.60
N THR A 209 11.77 15.50 -21.73
CA THR A 209 11.64 14.08 -21.45
C THR A 209 11.41 13.85 -19.97
N ALA A 210 12.23 14.45 -19.09
CA ALA A 210 12.08 14.32 -17.64
C ALA A 210 10.70 14.82 -17.17
N ARG A 211 10.24 15.97 -17.67
CA ARG A 211 8.90 16.52 -17.37
C ARG A 211 7.78 15.55 -17.79
N ARG A 212 7.92 14.93 -18.93
CA ARG A 212 6.93 13.98 -19.47
C ARG A 212 6.84 12.71 -18.61
N VAL A 213 8.00 12.17 -18.20
CA VAL A 213 8.06 11.00 -17.31
C VAL A 213 7.52 11.35 -15.92
N ALA A 214 7.89 12.52 -15.37
CA ALA A 214 7.35 13.02 -14.11
C ALA A 214 5.81 13.17 -14.15
N ALA A 215 5.28 13.71 -15.25
CA ALA A 215 3.83 13.83 -15.43
C ALA A 215 3.13 12.45 -15.51
N ALA A 216 3.75 11.48 -16.19
CA ALA A 216 3.24 10.11 -16.25
C ALA A 216 3.26 9.44 -14.87
N LEU A 217 4.34 9.63 -14.09
CA LEU A 217 4.44 9.12 -12.74
C LEU A 217 3.37 9.73 -11.83
N ARG A 218 3.18 11.06 -11.90
CA ARG A 218 2.13 11.74 -11.15
C ARG A 218 0.73 11.22 -11.51
N ALA A 219 0.48 10.94 -12.78
CA ALA A 219 -0.78 10.34 -13.23
C ALA A 219 -0.96 8.92 -12.68
N ALA A 220 0.08 8.09 -12.74
CA ALA A 220 0.04 6.73 -12.20
C ALA A 220 -0.21 6.72 -10.67
N VAL A 221 0.49 7.58 -9.91
CA VAL A 221 0.23 7.75 -8.46
C VAL A 221 -1.22 8.16 -8.22
N ARG A 222 -1.75 9.10 -9.00
CA ARG A 222 -3.15 9.55 -8.90
C ARG A 222 -4.13 8.40 -9.15
N ASP A 223 -3.86 7.57 -10.15
CA ASP A 223 -4.72 6.45 -10.49
C ASP A 223 -4.71 5.41 -9.36
N LEU A 224 -3.53 5.07 -8.83
CA LEU A 224 -3.40 4.17 -7.67
C LEU A 224 -4.11 4.72 -6.43
N LEU A 225 -4.00 6.02 -6.13
CA LEU A 225 -4.70 6.65 -5.01
C LEU A 225 -6.23 6.63 -5.18
N ARG A 226 -6.71 6.83 -6.42
CA ARG A 226 -8.14 6.69 -6.73
C ARG A 226 -8.59 5.25 -6.51
N GLU A 227 -7.76 4.29 -6.85
CA GLU A 227 -7.98 2.87 -6.60
C GLU A 227 -8.04 2.53 -5.11
N GLU A 228 -7.26 3.23 -4.28
CA GLU A 228 -7.32 3.14 -2.81
C GLU A 228 -8.58 3.77 -2.19
N GLY A 229 -9.44 4.39 -3.02
CA GLY A 229 -10.66 5.03 -2.56
C GLY A 229 -10.48 6.45 -2.05
N VAL A 230 -9.35 7.12 -2.39
CA VAL A 230 -9.17 8.55 -2.07
C VAL A 230 -10.20 9.38 -2.83
N PRO A 231 -10.98 10.23 -2.14
CA PRO A 231 -12.00 11.04 -2.79
C PRO A 231 -11.41 11.98 -3.85
N PRO A 232 -12.13 12.25 -4.94
CA PRO A 232 -11.64 13.15 -6.00
C PRO A 232 -11.19 14.52 -5.51
N SER A 233 -11.84 15.06 -4.47
CA SER A 233 -11.49 16.34 -3.86
C SER A 233 -10.16 16.35 -3.09
N GLU A 234 -9.65 15.16 -2.71
CA GLU A 234 -8.43 15.00 -1.92
C GLU A 234 -7.26 14.44 -2.74
N LEU A 235 -7.51 13.99 -3.98
CA LEU A 235 -6.52 13.29 -4.80
C LEU A 235 -5.27 14.12 -5.06
N ASP A 236 -5.40 15.41 -5.37
CA ASP A 236 -4.25 16.25 -5.67
C ASP A 236 -3.34 16.44 -4.46
N ALA A 237 -3.93 16.68 -3.29
CA ALA A 237 -3.19 16.79 -2.04
C ALA A 237 -2.51 15.46 -1.66
N ALA A 238 -3.20 14.34 -1.84
CA ALA A 238 -2.63 13.01 -1.57
C ALA A 238 -1.49 12.65 -2.54
N VAL A 239 -1.59 13.03 -3.81
CA VAL A 239 -0.48 12.86 -4.79
C VAL A 239 0.74 13.67 -4.35
N ASP A 240 0.55 14.92 -3.95
CA ASP A 240 1.64 15.79 -3.49
C ASP A 240 2.31 15.21 -2.22
N GLU A 241 1.51 14.69 -1.28
CA GLU A 241 2.02 14.03 -0.07
C GLU A 241 2.88 12.81 -0.40
N VAL A 242 2.40 11.91 -1.28
CA VAL A 242 3.13 10.71 -1.70
C VAL A 242 4.45 11.09 -2.39
N LEU A 243 4.43 12.04 -3.32
CA LEU A 243 5.63 12.47 -4.04
C LEU A 243 6.64 13.15 -3.10
N ALA A 244 6.18 13.95 -2.13
CA ALA A 244 7.05 14.57 -1.13
C ALA A 244 7.74 13.55 -0.21
N ILE A 245 7.12 12.40 0.04
CA ILE A 245 7.74 11.30 0.79
C ILE A 245 8.85 10.64 -0.05
N MET A 246 8.64 10.48 -1.36
CA MET A 246 9.69 9.97 -2.27
C MET A 246 10.93 10.86 -2.28
N GLU A 247 10.74 12.18 -2.40
CA GLU A 247 11.86 13.13 -2.44
C GLU A 247 12.70 13.08 -1.16
N ARG A 248 12.04 12.96 0.00
CA ARG A 248 12.73 12.83 1.30
C ARG A 248 13.35 11.46 1.55
N GLY A 249 12.92 10.44 0.85
CA GLY A 249 13.43 9.07 0.99
C GLY A 249 14.68 8.77 0.16
N GLY A 250 15.10 9.71 -0.68
CA GLY A 250 16.30 9.61 -1.52
C GLY A 250 17.56 10.23 -0.89
N GLU A 251 17.43 10.83 0.31
CA GLU A 251 18.56 11.32 1.12
C GLU A 251 18.97 10.25 2.15
#